data_108ec6678ef07ac22fdadcad0b30cc2f
#
_entry.id   108ec6678ef07ac22fdadcad0b30cc2f
#
_cell.length_a   1.000
_cell.length_b   1.000
_cell.length_c   1.000
_cell.angle_alpha   90.00
_cell.angle_beta   90.00
_cell.angle_gamma   90.00
#
_symmetry.space_group_name_H-M   'P 1'
#
loop_
_entity.id
_entity.type
_entity.pdbx_description
1 polymer ?
#
loop_
_entity_poly.entity_id
_entity_poly.type
_entity_poly.pdbx_seq_one_letter_code
_entity_poly.pdbx_strand_id
1 'polypeptide(L)'
;MGNSEGRSSAGSSLLGRPVGANSEETRKRILDATMRCVADVGYSRATIREIARAAQMTSGSLYHYFPNKAELVRATFDEVATIAVPRLAQAAERNVSTIDKLMAVLDESVRVMRDYPLAVAFDRAIRAESPRDLQLAENSDVRFMALHSLIRDILEQGARENALAPGVDVDSAAGAIFLVFRGLNEYAAGTPPAAEYHATVAALKQLLRGQLFG
;
A
#
# COMPACT_ATOMS: atom_id res chain seq x y z
N MET A 1 6.31 59.80 -46.87
CA MET A 1 7.15 59.81 -45.66
C MET A 1 6.20 59.70 -44.48
N GLY A 2 6.20 58.64 -43.73
CA GLY A 2 5.34 58.47 -42.55
C GLY A 2 5.30 57.02 -42.17
N ASN A 3 6.27 56.57 -41.40
CA ASN A 3 6.35 55.25 -40.77
C ASN A 3 5.27 55.12 -39.70
N SER A 4 4.51 54.06 -39.72
CA SER A 4 3.71 53.64 -38.58
C SER A 4 4.07 52.20 -38.19
N GLU A 5 4.79 52.10 -37.11
CA GLU A 5 5.19 50.87 -36.47
C GLU A 5 3.98 50.19 -35.83
N GLY A 6 3.67 48.97 -36.30
CA GLY A 6 2.70 48.10 -35.67
C GLY A 6 3.29 47.40 -34.45
N ARG A 7 2.77 47.70 -33.25
CA ARG A 7 3.05 46.94 -32.03
C ARG A 7 2.30 45.62 -32.05
N SER A 8 3.03 44.54 -32.24
CA SER A 8 2.56 43.16 -32.00
C SER A 8 2.48 42.93 -30.49
N SER A 9 1.29 42.83 -29.94
CA SER A 9 1.07 42.38 -28.56
C SER A 9 1.07 40.88 -28.55
N ALA A 10 2.15 40.28 -28.07
CA ALA A 10 2.21 38.85 -27.77
C ALA A 10 1.29 38.56 -26.58
N GLY A 11 0.11 38.00 -26.85
CA GLY A 11 -0.77 37.46 -25.85
C GLY A 11 -0.13 36.21 -25.22
N SER A 12 0.36 36.37 -23.99
CA SER A 12 0.77 35.25 -23.14
C SER A 12 -0.46 34.42 -22.83
N SER A 13 -0.62 33.30 -23.54
CA SER A 13 -1.59 32.28 -23.24
C SER A 13 -1.22 31.61 -21.93
N LEU A 14 -1.86 32.01 -20.84
CA LEU A 14 -1.89 31.26 -19.58
C LEU A 14 -2.65 29.96 -19.85
N LEU A 15 -1.93 28.91 -20.25
CA LEU A 15 -2.44 27.57 -20.29
C LEU A 15 -2.87 27.18 -18.88
N GLY A 16 -4.16 27.27 -18.60
CA GLY A 16 -4.77 26.79 -17.37
C GLY A 16 -4.43 25.31 -17.17
N ARG A 17 -3.93 24.98 -15.99
CA ARG A 17 -3.64 23.60 -15.58
C ARG A 17 -4.91 22.74 -15.82
N PRO A 18 -4.83 21.53 -16.41
CA PRO A 18 -6.00 20.70 -16.72
C PRO A 18 -6.88 20.52 -15.47
N VAL A 19 -8.18 20.72 -15.60
CA VAL A 19 -9.17 20.62 -14.50
C VAL A 19 -9.10 19.28 -13.78
N GLY A 20 -8.75 18.19 -14.47
CA GLY A 20 -8.57 16.86 -13.90
C GLY A 20 -7.36 16.72 -12.97
N ALA A 21 -6.25 17.39 -13.28
CA ALA A 21 -5.02 17.30 -12.46
C ALA A 21 -5.21 17.92 -11.06
N ASN A 22 -6.05 18.95 -10.93
CA ASN A 22 -6.36 19.59 -9.66
C ASN A 22 -7.28 18.71 -8.78
N SER A 23 -8.16 17.92 -9.39
CA SER A 23 -9.03 16.96 -8.70
C SER A 23 -8.23 15.78 -8.13
N GLU A 24 -7.31 15.22 -8.89
CA GLU A 24 -6.44 14.12 -8.49
C GLU A 24 -5.51 14.52 -7.34
N GLU A 25 -4.88 15.68 -7.45
CA GLU A 25 -4.02 16.24 -6.39
C GLU A 25 -4.81 16.50 -5.10
N THR A 26 -6.05 16.98 -5.22
CA THR A 26 -6.94 17.17 -4.07
C THR A 26 -7.36 15.84 -3.46
N ARG A 27 -7.69 14.85 -4.29
CA ARG A 27 -8.03 13.49 -3.85
C ARG A 27 -6.86 12.89 -3.04
N LYS A 28 -5.65 12.94 -3.57
CA LYS A 28 -4.45 12.44 -2.90
C LYS A 28 -4.22 13.14 -1.55
N ARG A 29 -4.35 14.46 -1.49
CA ARG A 29 -4.23 15.24 -0.24
C ARG A 29 -5.25 14.81 0.81
N ILE A 30 -6.48 14.47 0.41
CA ILE A 30 -7.51 13.95 1.32
C ILE A 30 -7.09 12.57 1.86
N LEU A 31 -6.61 11.67 1.00
CA LEU A 31 -6.18 10.32 1.39
C LEU A 31 -4.97 10.37 2.34
N ASP A 32 -3.97 11.24 2.06
CA ASP A 32 -2.83 11.46 2.94
C ASP A 32 -3.24 12.01 4.32
N ALA A 33 -4.20 12.94 4.35
CA ALA A 33 -4.75 13.48 5.59
C ALA A 33 -5.51 12.41 6.38
N THR A 34 -6.29 11.56 5.70
CA THR A 34 -7.02 10.43 6.30
C THR A 34 -6.06 9.44 6.93
N MET A 35 -5.02 9.07 6.21
CA MET A 35 -4.00 8.14 6.68
C MET A 35 -3.35 8.65 7.98
N ARG A 36 -2.95 9.93 8.02
CA ARG A 36 -2.38 10.56 9.23
C ARG A 36 -3.37 10.58 10.38
N CYS A 37 -4.57 11.13 10.18
CA CYS A 37 -5.55 11.23 11.25
C CYS A 37 -5.90 9.87 11.86
N VAL A 38 -6.10 8.84 11.02
CA VAL A 38 -6.43 7.49 11.49
C VAL A 38 -5.22 6.85 12.20
N ALA A 39 -4.00 7.01 11.66
CA ALA A 39 -2.80 6.51 12.30
C ALA A 39 -2.57 7.11 13.69
N ASP A 40 -2.89 8.41 13.85
CA ASP A 40 -2.64 9.16 15.10
C ASP A 40 -3.67 8.84 16.19
N VAL A 41 -4.96 8.77 15.85
CA VAL A 41 -6.03 8.69 16.87
C VAL A 41 -6.91 7.43 16.76
N GLY A 42 -6.71 6.59 15.77
CA GLY A 42 -7.55 5.42 15.48
C GLY A 42 -8.77 5.77 14.61
N TYR A 43 -9.38 4.72 14.02
CA TYR A 43 -10.52 4.90 13.13
C TYR A 43 -11.70 5.58 13.83
N SER A 44 -12.13 5.09 15.00
CA SER A 44 -13.35 5.60 15.67
C SER A 44 -13.25 7.08 16.00
N ARG A 45 -12.09 7.55 16.43
CA ARG A 45 -11.86 8.95 16.84
C ARG A 45 -11.56 9.89 15.70
N ALA A 46 -11.00 9.42 14.58
CA ALA A 46 -10.77 10.24 13.41
C ALA A 46 -12.10 10.69 12.79
N THR A 47 -12.41 11.97 12.85
CA THR A 47 -13.67 12.53 12.31
C THR A 47 -13.47 13.13 10.91
N ILE A 48 -14.54 13.13 10.09
CA ILE A 48 -14.53 13.81 8.77
C ILE A 48 -14.12 15.28 8.90
N ARG A 49 -14.49 15.95 9.99
CA ARG A 49 -14.15 17.36 10.25
C ARG A 49 -12.63 17.54 10.45
N GLU A 50 -12.00 16.65 11.22
CA GLU A 50 -10.56 16.68 11.46
C GLU A 50 -9.79 16.35 10.20
N ILE A 51 -10.21 15.33 9.44
CA ILE A 51 -9.61 14.96 8.17
C ILE A 51 -9.72 16.12 7.16
N ALA A 52 -10.88 16.76 7.03
CA ALA A 52 -11.07 17.91 6.14
C ALA A 52 -10.14 19.07 6.53
N ARG A 53 -10.03 19.36 7.85
CA ARG A 53 -9.10 20.39 8.34
C ARG A 53 -7.65 20.04 8.01
N ALA A 54 -7.24 18.79 8.21
CA ALA A 54 -5.90 18.32 7.87
C ALA A 54 -5.62 18.38 6.36
N ALA A 55 -6.65 18.13 5.54
CA ALA A 55 -6.61 18.26 4.08
C ALA A 55 -6.77 19.71 3.58
N GLN A 56 -6.85 20.69 4.48
CA GLN A 56 -7.04 22.13 4.17
C GLN A 56 -8.30 22.41 3.32
N MET A 57 -9.43 21.82 3.73
CA MET A 57 -10.71 22.00 3.05
C MET A 57 -11.90 21.95 4.02
N THR A 58 -13.10 22.26 3.52
CA THR A 58 -14.32 22.13 4.32
C THR A 58 -14.83 20.69 4.32
N SER A 59 -15.58 20.29 5.37
CA SER A 59 -16.24 18.97 5.40
C SER A 59 -17.21 18.80 4.21
N GLY A 60 -17.91 19.86 3.81
CA GLY A 60 -18.80 19.84 2.64
C GLY A 60 -18.03 19.51 1.35
N SER A 61 -16.86 20.14 1.15
CA SER A 61 -16.01 19.85 0.00
C SER A 61 -15.47 18.41 0.04
N LEU A 62 -15.16 17.86 1.23
CA LEU A 62 -14.71 16.48 1.36
C LEU A 62 -15.82 15.49 0.97
N TYR A 63 -17.08 15.74 1.36
CA TYR A 63 -18.22 14.90 1.00
C TYR A 63 -18.47 14.82 -0.51
N HIS A 64 -18.02 15.79 -1.31
CA HIS A 64 -18.06 15.69 -2.77
C HIS A 64 -17.11 14.63 -3.33
N TYR A 65 -16.02 14.32 -2.63
CA TYR A 65 -15.07 13.27 -3.01
C TYR A 65 -15.42 11.91 -2.44
N PHE A 66 -15.87 11.88 -1.19
CA PHE A 66 -16.16 10.65 -0.45
C PHE A 66 -17.45 10.79 0.35
N PRO A 67 -18.48 9.98 0.06
CA PRO A 67 -19.83 10.15 0.65
C PRO A 67 -19.85 9.85 2.14
N ASN A 68 -18.93 9.08 2.66
CA ASN A 68 -18.82 8.75 4.08
C ASN A 68 -17.38 8.37 4.45
N LYS A 69 -17.14 8.22 5.76
CA LYS A 69 -15.82 7.88 6.31
C LYS A 69 -15.35 6.47 5.91
N ALA A 70 -16.25 5.50 5.79
CA ALA A 70 -15.90 4.14 5.39
C ALA A 70 -15.35 4.10 3.96
N GLU A 71 -16.02 4.77 3.02
CA GLU A 71 -15.55 4.92 1.64
C GLU A 71 -14.22 5.65 1.55
N LEU A 72 -14.03 6.69 2.36
CA LEU A 72 -12.76 7.42 2.43
C LEU A 72 -11.62 6.52 2.92
N VAL A 73 -11.84 5.74 3.97
CA VAL A 73 -10.84 4.82 4.51
C VAL A 73 -10.55 3.70 3.51
N ARG A 74 -11.58 3.14 2.85
CA ARG A 74 -11.40 2.15 1.78
C ARG A 74 -10.52 2.70 0.66
N ALA A 75 -10.84 3.88 0.14
CA ALA A 75 -10.04 4.51 -0.91
C ALA A 75 -8.60 4.81 -0.46
N THR A 76 -8.37 5.03 0.84
CA THR A 76 -7.01 5.18 1.38
C THR A 76 -6.25 3.87 1.34
N PHE A 77 -6.89 2.74 1.62
CA PHE A 77 -6.29 1.40 1.43
C PHE A 77 -5.97 1.11 -0.03
N ASP A 78 -6.92 1.42 -0.94
CA ASP A 78 -6.73 1.21 -2.37
C ASP A 78 -5.54 2.02 -2.90
N GLU A 79 -5.37 3.26 -2.45
CA GLU A 79 -4.22 4.11 -2.82
C GLU A 79 -2.89 3.48 -2.42
N VAL A 80 -2.78 2.95 -1.20
CA VAL A 80 -1.57 2.23 -0.76
C VAL A 80 -1.32 0.99 -1.61
N ALA A 81 -2.38 0.25 -1.98
CA ALA A 81 -2.27 -0.94 -2.81
C ALA A 81 -1.77 -0.62 -4.22
N THR A 82 -2.22 0.50 -4.82
CA THR A 82 -1.78 0.92 -6.18
C THR A 82 -0.27 1.19 -6.24
N ILE A 83 0.35 1.53 -5.12
CA ILE A 83 1.80 1.74 -5.02
C ILE A 83 2.53 0.44 -4.69
N ALA A 84 2.06 -0.30 -3.69
CA ALA A 84 2.75 -1.45 -3.15
C ALA A 84 2.72 -2.66 -4.10
N VAL A 85 1.54 -3.00 -4.64
CA VAL A 85 1.36 -4.24 -5.43
C VAL A 85 2.22 -4.26 -6.69
N PRO A 86 2.29 -3.21 -7.53
CA PRO A 86 3.16 -3.22 -8.71
C PRO A 86 4.65 -3.34 -8.35
N ARG A 87 5.10 -2.74 -7.24
CA ARG A 87 6.49 -2.86 -6.78
C ARG A 87 6.83 -4.30 -6.41
N LEU A 88 5.94 -4.99 -5.69
CA LEU A 88 6.11 -6.38 -5.29
C LEU A 88 6.12 -7.30 -6.51
N ALA A 89 5.20 -7.13 -7.46
CA ALA A 89 5.14 -7.89 -8.70
C ALA A 89 6.42 -7.70 -9.53
N GLN A 90 6.85 -6.46 -9.72
CA GLN A 90 8.09 -6.16 -10.44
C GLN A 90 9.33 -6.77 -9.77
N ALA A 91 9.38 -6.81 -8.43
CA ALA A 91 10.47 -7.46 -7.71
C ALA A 91 10.49 -8.96 -7.99
N ALA A 92 9.33 -9.63 -8.04
CA ALA A 92 9.23 -11.05 -8.40
C ALA A 92 9.69 -11.32 -9.84
N GLU A 93 9.23 -10.51 -10.80
CA GLU A 93 9.52 -10.68 -12.24
C GLU A 93 11.03 -10.63 -12.59
N ARG A 94 11.82 -9.92 -11.79
CA ARG A 94 13.28 -9.82 -11.98
C ARG A 94 14.05 -11.09 -11.60
N ASN A 95 13.38 -12.09 -11.07
CA ASN A 95 13.97 -13.33 -10.58
C ASN A 95 13.41 -14.53 -11.33
N VAL A 96 14.19 -15.61 -11.38
CA VAL A 96 13.86 -16.80 -12.18
C VAL A 96 13.28 -17.89 -11.28
N SER A 97 13.95 -18.26 -10.19
CA SER A 97 13.50 -19.35 -9.33
C SER A 97 12.34 -18.93 -8.44
N THR A 98 11.43 -19.87 -8.15
CA THR A 98 10.29 -19.66 -7.26
C THR A 98 10.70 -19.09 -5.91
N ILE A 99 11.76 -19.65 -5.31
CA ILE A 99 12.24 -19.18 -4.01
C ILE A 99 12.84 -17.76 -4.09
N ASP A 100 13.59 -17.43 -5.15
CA ASP A 100 14.15 -16.10 -5.29
C ASP A 100 13.07 -15.03 -5.57
N LYS A 101 12.00 -15.41 -6.29
CA LYS A 101 10.81 -14.54 -6.44
C LYS A 101 10.18 -14.22 -5.09
N LEU A 102 9.96 -15.23 -4.23
CA LEU A 102 9.42 -15.04 -2.88
C LEU A 102 10.35 -14.19 -2.01
N MET A 103 11.67 -14.42 -2.08
CA MET A 103 12.65 -13.60 -1.36
C MET A 103 12.64 -12.15 -1.82
N ALA A 104 12.53 -11.91 -3.13
CA ALA A 104 12.46 -10.57 -3.69
C ALA A 104 11.17 -9.82 -3.27
N VAL A 105 10.04 -10.53 -3.23
CA VAL A 105 8.78 -9.98 -2.71
C VAL A 105 8.91 -9.63 -1.24
N LEU A 106 9.55 -10.48 -0.43
CA LEU A 106 9.81 -10.21 0.98
C LEU A 106 10.68 -8.97 1.17
N ASP A 107 11.80 -8.87 0.44
CA ASP A 107 12.69 -7.71 0.50
C ASP A 107 11.99 -6.42 0.08
N GLU A 108 11.18 -6.49 -0.97
CA GLU A 108 10.44 -5.33 -1.43
C GLU A 108 9.32 -4.94 -0.45
N SER A 109 8.67 -5.90 0.21
CA SER A 109 7.72 -5.61 1.30
C SER A 109 8.37 -4.81 2.42
N VAL A 110 9.59 -5.20 2.83
CA VAL A 110 10.36 -4.47 3.85
C VAL A 110 10.68 -3.04 3.38
N ARG A 111 11.06 -2.87 2.10
CA ARG A 111 11.32 -1.54 1.54
C ARG A 111 10.06 -0.68 1.49
N VAL A 112 8.93 -1.23 1.04
CA VAL A 112 7.63 -0.53 1.01
C VAL A 112 7.23 -0.08 2.42
N MET A 113 7.37 -0.94 3.44
CA MET A 113 7.07 -0.55 4.83
C MET A 113 7.94 0.61 5.33
N ARG A 114 9.23 0.59 4.99
CA ARG A 114 10.17 1.67 5.34
C ARG A 114 9.84 2.98 4.61
N ASP A 115 9.49 2.88 3.32
CA ASP A 115 9.22 4.05 2.48
C ASP A 115 7.85 4.69 2.81
N TYR A 116 6.91 3.89 3.36
CA TYR A 116 5.54 4.32 3.70
C TYR A 116 5.14 4.00 5.14
N PRO A 117 5.85 4.56 6.15
CA PRO A 117 5.59 4.25 7.57
C PRO A 117 4.19 4.63 8.03
N LEU A 118 3.59 5.67 7.46
CA LEU A 118 2.21 6.07 7.75
C LEU A 118 1.20 5.02 7.29
N ALA A 119 1.45 4.33 6.19
CA ALA A 119 0.58 3.25 5.70
C ALA A 119 0.57 2.06 6.67
N VAL A 120 1.72 1.74 7.27
CA VAL A 120 1.84 0.70 8.30
C VAL A 120 1.07 1.09 9.57
N ALA A 121 1.25 2.33 10.04
CA ALA A 121 0.54 2.85 11.21
C ALA A 121 -0.97 2.93 11.00
N PHE A 122 -1.42 3.35 9.82
CA PHE A 122 -2.82 3.39 9.41
C PHE A 122 -3.44 1.98 9.42
N ASP A 123 -2.80 1.01 8.80
CA ASP A 123 -3.25 -0.38 8.76
C ASP A 123 -3.38 -0.96 10.19
N ARG A 124 -2.40 -0.73 11.06
CA ARG A 124 -2.46 -1.14 12.46
C ARG A 124 -3.62 -0.49 13.20
N ALA A 125 -3.83 0.82 13.03
CA ALA A 125 -4.91 1.55 13.69
C ALA A 125 -6.30 1.00 13.31
N ILE A 126 -6.50 0.65 12.04
CA ILE A 126 -7.74 0.03 11.58
C ILE A 126 -7.94 -1.36 12.19
N ARG A 127 -6.90 -2.19 12.27
CA ARG A 127 -7.00 -3.55 12.80
C ARG A 127 -7.20 -3.60 14.33
N ALA A 128 -6.67 -2.62 15.04
CA ALA A 128 -6.82 -2.51 16.49
C ALA A 128 -8.28 -2.26 16.90
N GLU A 129 -9.09 -1.71 15.99
CA GLU A 129 -10.52 -1.48 16.21
C GLU A 129 -11.33 -2.66 15.68
N SER A 130 -12.28 -3.13 16.48
CA SER A 130 -13.00 -4.39 16.23
C SER A 130 -13.58 -4.48 14.80
N PRO A 131 -13.32 -5.57 14.05
CA PRO A 131 -13.78 -5.73 12.67
C PRO A 131 -15.31 -5.72 12.49
N ARG A 132 -16.08 -5.89 13.59
CA ARG A 132 -17.53 -5.99 13.53
C ARG A 132 -18.25 -4.67 13.25
N ASP A 133 -17.61 -3.53 13.53
CA ASP A 133 -18.20 -2.21 13.27
C ASP A 133 -17.83 -1.66 11.89
N LEU A 134 -16.90 -2.32 11.21
CA LEU A 134 -16.36 -1.89 9.94
C LEU A 134 -16.69 -2.98 8.91
N GLN A 135 -17.65 -2.71 8.03
CA GLN A 135 -17.73 -3.39 6.72
C GLN A 135 -16.39 -3.29 5.94
N LEU A 136 -15.36 -2.75 6.58
CA LEU A 136 -13.96 -2.67 6.14
C LEU A 136 -13.21 -3.99 6.30
N ALA A 137 -13.71 -4.95 7.08
CA ALA A 137 -13.10 -6.27 7.16
C ALA A 137 -13.08 -6.96 5.79
N GLU A 138 -14.13 -6.78 4.98
CA GLU A 138 -14.18 -7.27 3.60
C GLU A 138 -13.25 -6.48 2.66
N ASN A 139 -12.92 -5.22 2.96
CA ASN A 139 -12.14 -4.34 2.09
C ASN A 139 -10.67 -4.19 2.51
N SER A 140 -10.31 -4.43 3.77
CA SER A 140 -8.90 -4.62 4.15
C SER A 140 -8.33 -5.86 3.47
N ASP A 141 -9.18 -6.78 3.03
CA ASP A 141 -8.81 -7.96 2.27
C ASP A 141 -8.26 -7.63 0.87
N VAL A 142 -8.63 -6.53 0.21
CA VAL A 142 -8.19 -6.27 -1.18
C VAL A 142 -6.67 -6.17 -1.31
N ARG A 143 -5.99 -5.45 -0.40
CA ARG A 143 -4.51 -5.38 -0.40
C ARG A 143 -3.88 -6.70 0.03
N PHE A 144 -4.47 -7.36 1.03
CA PHE A 144 -4.03 -8.66 1.47
C PHE A 144 -4.34 -9.73 0.43
N MET A 145 -5.49 -9.65 -0.23
CA MET A 145 -5.83 -10.50 -1.35
C MET A 145 -4.85 -10.33 -2.52
N ALA A 146 -4.42 -9.11 -2.83
CA ALA A 146 -3.46 -8.86 -3.90
C ALA A 146 -2.06 -9.47 -3.59
N LEU A 147 -1.56 -9.32 -2.36
CA LEU A 147 -0.30 -9.98 -1.95
C LEU A 147 -0.46 -11.50 -1.91
N HIS A 148 -1.57 -12.00 -1.35
CA HIS A 148 -1.86 -13.43 -1.33
C HIS A 148 -1.94 -14.01 -2.75
N SER A 149 -2.63 -13.31 -3.67
CA SER A 149 -2.72 -13.69 -5.07
C SER A 149 -1.33 -13.72 -5.74
N LEU A 150 -0.51 -12.70 -5.53
CA LEU A 150 0.86 -12.67 -6.05
C LEU A 150 1.70 -13.86 -5.56
N ILE A 151 1.63 -14.18 -4.27
CA ILE A 151 2.33 -15.34 -3.69
C ILE A 151 1.82 -16.64 -4.31
N ARG A 152 0.51 -16.78 -4.44
CA ARG A 152 -0.13 -17.93 -5.07
C ARG A 152 0.30 -18.10 -6.53
N ASP A 153 0.29 -17.03 -7.33
CA ASP A 153 0.70 -17.05 -8.74
C ASP A 153 2.17 -17.49 -8.89
N ILE A 154 3.05 -17.04 -8.00
CA ILE A 154 4.46 -17.47 -7.94
C ILE A 154 4.55 -18.98 -7.65
N LEU A 155 3.79 -19.49 -6.70
CA LEU A 155 3.77 -20.91 -6.34
C LEU A 155 3.12 -21.76 -7.42
N GLU A 156 2.04 -21.32 -8.06
CA GLU A 156 1.44 -22.01 -9.20
C GLU A 156 2.43 -22.12 -10.37
N GLN A 157 3.19 -21.08 -10.65
CA GLN A 157 4.26 -21.15 -11.63
C GLN A 157 5.32 -22.17 -11.21
N GLY A 158 5.77 -22.13 -9.96
CA GLY A 158 6.72 -23.09 -9.41
C GLY A 158 6.23 -24.55 -9.50
N ALA A 159 4.94 -24.77 -9.27
CA ALA A 159 4.34 -26.10 -9.43
C ALA A 159 4.39 -26.59 -10.89
N ARG A 160 4.06 -25.71 -11.84
CA ARG A 160 4.16 -26.03 -13.28
C ARG A 160 5.60 -26.32 -13.73
N GLU A 161 6.57 -25.68 -13.10
CA GLU A 161 8.01 -25.86 -13.38
C GLU A 161 8.65 -27.00 -12.56
N ASN A 162 7.86 -27.76 -11.79
CA ASN A 162 8.33 -28.83 -10.88
C ASN A 162 9.36 -28.29 -9.83
N ALA A 163 9.24 -27.03 -9.43
CA ALA A 163 10.12 -26.39 -8.44
C ALA A 163 9.62 -26.58 -6.99
N LEU A 164 8.42 -27.14 -6.79
CA LEU A 164 7.87 -27.44 -5.47
C LEU A 164 8.08 -28.93 -5.13
N ALA A 165 8.15 -29.22 -3.83
CA ALA A 165 8.21 -30.59 -3.36
C ALA A 165 6.92 -31.37 -3.74
N PRO A 166 7.02 -32.69 -4.00
CA PRO A 166 5.84 -33.49 -4.29
C PRO A 166 4.77 -33.41 -3.19
N GLY A 167 3.51 -33.26 -3.58
CA GLY A 167 2.38 -33.22 -2.66
C GLY A 167 2.13 -31.87 -1.97
N VAL A 168 2.86 -30.82 -2.31
CA VAL A 168 2.57 -29.47 -1.81
C VAL A 168 1.26 -28.97 -2.39
N ASP A 169 0.31 -28.65 -1.51
CA ASP A 169 -0.89 -27.91 -1.85
C ASP A 169 -0.58 -26.43 -1.97
N VAL A 170 -0.79 -25.86 -3.17
CA VAL A 170 -0.41 -24.47 -3.50
C VAL A 170 -1.18 -23.45 -2.68
N ASP A 171 -2.49 -23.67 -2.46
CA ASP A 171 -3.31 -22.71 -1.72
C ASP A 171 -2.93 -22.67 -0.24
N SER A 172 -2.69 -23.85 0.37
CA SER A 172 -2.19 -23.95 1.75
C SER A 172 -0.80 -23.31 1.91
N ALA A 173 0.10 -23.56 0.96
CA ALA A 173 1.43 -22.98 0.96
C ALA A 173 1.40 -21.46 0.79
N ALA A 174 0.55 -20.94 -0.10
CA ALA A 174 0.33 -19.51 -0.28
C ALA A 174 -0.20 -18.86 1.00
N GLY A 175 -1.19 -19.49 1.64
CA GLY A 175 -1.72 -19.05 2.92
C GLY A 175 -0.65 -18.99 4.02
N ALA A 176 0.17 -20.04 4.14
CA ALA A 176 1.25 -20.10 5.13
C ALA A 176 2.28 -18.97 4.91
N ILE A 177 2.76 -18.80 3.69
CA ILE A 177 3.71 -17.72 3.34
C ILE A 177 3.08 -16.34 3.58
N PHE A 178 1.82 -16.16 3.19
CA PHE A 178 1.09 -14.92 3.43
C PHE A 178 0.99 -14.58 4.93
N LEU A 179 0.70 -15.57 5.80
CA LEU A 179 0.68 -15.38 7.26
C LEU A 179 2.03 -14.92 7.81
N VAL A 180 3.13 -15.44 7.26
CA VAL A 180 4.48 -15.01 7.60
C VAL A 180 4.71 -13.53 7.25
N PHE A 181 4.33 -13.11 6.05
CA PHE A 181 4.41 -11.69 5.63
C PHE A 181 3.54 -10.78 6.51
N ARG A 182 2.35 -11.26 6.87
CA ARG A 182 1.47 -10.55 7.82
C ARG A 182 2.12 -10.38 9.19
N GLY A 183 2.69 -11.46 9.72
CA GLY A 183 3.38 -11.43 11.01
C GLY A 183 4.56 -10.45 11.00
N LEU A 184 5.30 -10.38 9.88
CA LEU A 184 6.39 -9.42 9.72
C LEU A 184 5.88 -7.97 9.70
N ASN A 185 4.76 -7.70 9.04
CA ASN A 185 4.11 -6.38 9.06
C ASN A 185 3.68 -5.97 10.47
N GLU A 186 3.09 -6.89 11.23
CA GLU A 186 2.67 -6.66 12.61
C GLU A 186 3.87 -6.40 13.52
N TYR A 187 4.93 -7.19 13.36
CA TYR A 187 6.18 -6.99 14.09
C TYR A 187 6.81 -5.62 13.78
N ALA A 188 6.86 -5.22 12.50
CA ALA A 188 7.35 -3.91 12.10
C ALA A 188 6.52 -2.75 12.69
N ALA A 189 5.19 -2.94 12.80
CA ALA A 189 4.29 -1.97 13.40
C ALA A 189 4.54 -1.73 14.89
N GLY A 190 5.15 -2.72 15.60
CA GLY A 190 5.63 -2.59 16.97
C GLY A 190 6.90 -1.74 17.11
N THR A 191 7.46 -1.22 16.02
CA THR A 191 8.68 -0.38 15.99
C THR A 191 9.89 -1.03 16.68
N PRO A 192 10.26 -2.28 16.34
CA PRO A 192 11.45 -2.90 16.89
C PRO A 192 12.71 -2.14 16.49
N PRO A 193 13.83 -2.26 17.24
CA PRO A 193 15.11 -1.72 16.80
C PRO A 193 15.48 -2.22 15.39
N ALA A 194 16.00 -1.35 14.55
CA ALA A 194 16.27 -1.68 13.12
C ALA A 194 17.17 -2.92 12.98
N ALA A 195 18.20 -3.07 13.84
CA ALA A 195 19.09 -4.23 13.82
C ALA A 195 18.33 -5.54 14.12
N GLU A 196 17.43 -5.53 15.10
CA GLU A 196 16.60 -6.69 15.47
C GLU A 196 15.61 -7.05 14.33
N TYR A 197 14.98 -6.04 13.74
CA TYR A 197 14.11 -6.24 12.60
C TYR A 197 14.85 -6.89 11.41
N HIS A 198 16.03 -6.38 11.05
CA HIS A 198 16.83 -6.95 9.97
C HIS A 198 17.29 -8.38 10.27
N ALA A 199 17.68 -8.67 11.53
CA ALA A 199 18.05 -10.03 11.93
C ALA A 199 16.85 -10.99 11.83
N THR A 200 15.66 -10.56 12.23
CA THR A 200 14.41 -11.34 12.08
C THR A 200 14.08 -11.62 10.61
N VAL A 201 14.19 -10.62 9.73
CA VAL A 201 14.01 -10.81 8.28
C VAL A 201 15.02 -11.80 7.71
N ALA A 202 16.30 -11.72 8.14
CA ALA A 202 17.33 -12.65 7.68
C ALA A 202 17.05 -14.10 8.13
N ALA A 203 16.66 -14.30 9.40
CA ALA A 203 16.28 -15.62 9.92
C ALA A 203 15.05 -16.18 9.18
N LEU A 204 14.07 -15.33 8.88
CA LEU A 204 12.90 -15.73 8.09
C LEU A 204 13.28 -16.20 6.68
N LYS A 205 14.22 -15.55 6.03
CA LYS A 205 14.74 -15.98 4.73
C LYS A 205 15.43 -17.35 4.83
N GLN A 206 16.20 -17.59 5.88
CA GLN A 206 16.80 -18.90 6.13
C GLN A 206 15.73 -19.98 6.34
N LEU A 207 14.68 -19.68 7.11
CA LEU A 207 13.53 -20.58 7.29
C LEU A 207 12.89 -20.97 5.96
N LEU A 208 12.55 -19.99 5.13
CA LEU A 208 11.91 -20.21 3.83
C LEU A 208 12.80 -20.96 2.84
N ARG A 209 14.12 -20.86 2.98
CA ARG A 209 15.09 -21.65 2.20
C ARG A 209 15.37 -23.04 2.77
N GLY A 210 14.75 -23.40 3.90
CA GLY A 210 15.04 -24.64 4.59
C GLY A 210 16.43 -24.69 5.21
N GLN A 211 17.03 -23.56 5.54
CA GLN A 211 18.41 -23.42 6.05
C GLN A 211 18.48 -23.04 7.54
N LEU A 212 17.33 -22.93 8.21
CA LEU A 212 17.30 -22.57 9.64
C LEU A 212 17.60 -23.76 10.56
N PHE A 213 17.32 -24.97 10.10
CA PHE A 213 17.54 -26.20 10.84
C PHE A 213 18.58 -27.03 10.10
N GLY A 214 19.55 -27.55 10.85
CA GLY A 214 20.62 -28.42 10.34
C GLY A 214 20.17 -29.87 10.17
#